data_27c848e22dd5b8db5fa0ff1bbb33168e
#
_entry.id   27c848e22dd5b8db5fa0ff1bbb33168e
#
_cell.length_a   1.000
_cell.length_b   1.000
_cell.length_c   1.000
_cell.angle_alpha   90.00
_cell.angle_beta   90.00
_cell.angle_gamma   90.00
#
_symmetry.space_group_name_H-M   'P 1'
#
loop_
_entity.id
_entity.type
_entity.pdbx_description
1 polymer ?
#
loop_
_entity_poly.entity_id
_entity_poly.type
_entity_poly.pdbx_seq_one_letter_code
_entity_poly.pdbx_strand_id
1 'polypeptide(L)'
;MARIRLVEHAAGAPGLRWFGLGPDLKPSRGLLKLRRLLHKHAFWAQQRTTADLKRMLAGSTVAVSLWRGKRMVGFGRATSDGIHRAVLWDVVVAGDLECRGLGWRVVGALLSAKAIRNAERVYLLTTNRSGFYQQMGFEPASP
;
A
#
# COMPACT_ATOMS: atom_id res chain seq x y z
N MET A 1 -11.22 17.92 -12.50
CA MET A 1 -10.31 17.30 -11.52
C MET A 1 -10.18 15.81 -11.80
N ALA A 2 -8.98 15.29 -11.86
CA ALA A 2 -8.79 13.86 -12.13
C ALA A 2 -9.29 13.02 -10.96
N ARG A 3 -10.02 11.95 -11.27
CA ARG A 3 -10.53 11.02 -10.27
C ARG A 3 -9.38 10.16 -9.72
N ILE A 4 -9.42 9.88 -8.45
CA ILE A 4 -8.49 8.93 -7.82
C ILE A 4 -8.99 7.51 -8.09
N ARG A 5 -8.13 6.69 -8.68
CA ARG A 5 -8.44 5.30 -9.01
C ARG A 5 -7.62 4.37 -8.15
N LEU A 6 -8.25 3.33 -7.64
CA LEU A 6 -7.60 2.31 -6.84
C LEU A 6 -7.35 1.06 -7.70
N VAL A 7 -6.14 0.51 -7.61
CA VAL A 7 -5.79 -0.76 -8.24
C VAL A 7 -5.40 -1.73 -7.13
N GLU A 8 -6.13 -2.84 -7.03
CA GLU A 8 -5.75 -3.95 -6.15
C GLU A 8 -4.91 -4.93 -6.95
N HIS A 9 -3.70 -5.20 -6.48
CA HIS A 9 -2.77 -6.11 -7.14
C HIS A 9 -2.89 -7.51 -6.52
N ALA A 10 -2.82 -8.52 -7.37
CA ALA A 10 -2.84 -9.92 -6.94
C ALA A 10 -1.61 -10.25 -6.07
N ALA A 11 -1.62 -11.41 -5.43
CA ALA A 11 -0.51 -11.88 -4.63
C ALA A 11 0.81 -11.81 -5.39
N GLY A 12 1.82 -11.20 -4.80
CA GLY A 12 3.11 -10.95 -5.44
C GLY A 12 3.11 -9.81 -6.45
N ALA A 13 1.96 -9.17 -6.69
CA ALA A 13 1.80 -8.05 -7.62
C ALA A 13 2.54 -8.24 -8.95
N PRO A 14 2.30 -9.36 -9.69
CA PRO A 14 3.09 -9.66 -10.89
C PRO A 14 2.95 -8.60 -11.98
N GLY A 15 1.77 -8.03 -12.15
CA GLY A 15 1.54 -6.97 -13.13
C GLY A 15 2.37 -5.74 -12.86
N LEU A 16 2.38 -5.28 -11.61
CA LEU A 16 3.17 -4.14 -11.20
C LEU A 16 4.67 -4.47 -11.24
N ARG A 17 5.04 -5.63 -10.73
CA ARG A 17 6.43 -6.06 -10.58
C ARG A 17 7.15 -6.26 -11.92
N TRP A 18 6.48 -6.93 -12.88
CA TRP A 18 7.10 -7.29 -14.15
C TRP A 18 6.82 -6.28 -15.26
N PHE A 19 5.65 -5.66 -15.27
CA PHE A 19 5.21 -4.82 -16.38
C PHE A 19 4.88 -3.38 -15.97
N GLY A 20 4.99 -3.05 -14.69
CA GLY A 20 4.67 -1.71 -14.20
C GLY A 20 3.23 -1.30 -14.45
N LEU A 21 2.29 -2.26 -14.40
CA LEU A 21 0.90 -1.98 -14.73
C LEU A 21 0.24 -1.06 -13.71
N GLY A 22 -0.52 -0.11 -14.20
CA GLY A 22 -1.37 0.77 -13.43
C GLY A 22 -2.85 0.55 -13.77
N PRO A 23 -3.66 1.62 -13.73
CA PRO A 23 -5.09 1.52 -14.05
C PRO A 23 -5.33 0.92 -15.44
N ASP A 24 -6.39 0.15 -15.56
CA ASP A 24 -6.82 -0.52 -16.80
C ASP A 24 -5.79 -1.53 -17.30
N LEU A 25 -4.92 -2.04 -16.43
CA LEU A 25 -3.86 -2.99 -16.78
C LEU A 25 -2.92 -2.44 -17.85
N LYS A 26 -2.70 -1.13 -17.88
CA LYS A 26 -1.81 -0.49 -18.85
C LYS A 26 -0.44 -0.30 -18.27
N PRO A 27 0.62 -0.49 -19.08
CA PRO A 27 1.97 -0.15 -18.64
C PRO A 27 2.04 1.33 -18.26
N SER A 28 2.43 1.62 -17.03
CA SER A 28 2.39 2.98 -16.47
C SER A 28 3.67 3.33 -15.73
N ARG A 29 4.77 2.60 -15.98
CA ARG A 29 6.02 2.74 -15.21
C ARG A 29 5.78 2.65 -13.70
N GLY A 30 4.90 1.73 -13.30
CA GLY A 30 4.42 1.65 -11.93
C GLY A 30 5.53 1.43 -10.91
N LEU A 31 6.53 0.61 -11.22
CA LEU A 31 7.61 0.33 -10.28
C LEU A 31 8.47 1.57 -10.01
N LEU A 32 8.79 2.33 -11.06
CA LEU A 32 9.53 3.59 -10.92
C LEU A 32 8.70 4.63 -10.15
N LYS A 33 7.41 4.70 -10.41
CA LYS A 33 6.52 5.62 -9.71
C LYS A 33 6.35 5.23 -8.25
N LEU A 34 6.30 3.95 -7.95
CA LEU A 34 6.29 3.46 -6.57
C LEU A 34 7.57 3.88 -5.85
N ARG A 35 8.72 3.69 -6.49
CA ARG A 35 9.99 4.11 -5.91
C ARG A 35 10.00 5.61 -5.61
N ARG A 36 9.53 6.43 -6.54
CA ARG A 36 9.44 7.88 -6.35
C ARG A 36 8.52 8.26 -5.21
N LEU A 37 7.36 7.60 -5.12
CA LEU A 37 6.41 7.85 -4.05
C LEU A 37 7.01 7.53 -2.68
N LEU A 38 7.64 6.37 -2.54
CA LEU A 38 8.28 5.97 -1.29
C LEU A 38 9.47 6.88 -0.95
N HIS A 39 10.32 7.17 -1.92
CA HIS A 39 11.48 8.02 -1.70
C HIS A 39 11.08 9.42 -1.21
N LYS A 40 10.02 9.98 -1.78
CA LYS A 40 9.60 11.36 -1.48
C LYS A 40 8.75 11.46 -0.22
N HIS A 41 7.91 10.46 0.06
CA HIS A 41 6.87 10.57 1.08
C HIS A 41 6.96 9.54 2.20
N ALA A 42 7.93 8.63 2.18
CA ALA A 42 8.11 7.60 3.20
C ALA A 42 9.56 7.62 3.69
N PHE A 43 9.80 8.32 4.79
CA PHE A 43 11.17 8.49 5.30
C PHE A 43 11.89 7.17 5.59
N TRP A 44 11.13 6.13 5.93
CA TRP A 44 11.68 4.81 6.24
C TRP A 44 12.09 4.00 4.99
N ALA A 45 11.76 4.47 3.80
CA ALA A 45 11.92 3.72 2.56
C ALA A 45 12.72 4.47 1.49
N GLN A 46 13.49 5.50 1.90
CA GLN A 46 14.16 6.38 0.95
C GLN A 46 15.29 5.72 0.17
N GLN A 47 15.89 4.66 0.70
CA GLN A 47 17.03 4.00 0.06
C GLN A 47 16.67 2.72 -0.69
N ARG A 48 15.38 2.42 -0.84
CA ARG A 48 14.96 1.21 -1.53
C ARG A 48 15.19 1.33 -3.03
N THR A 49 15.87 0.33 -3.59
CA THR A 49 16.11 0.22 -5.03
C THR A 49 14.92 -0.44 -5.72
N THR A 50 14.88 -0.40 -7.07
CA THR A 50 13.84 -1.13 -7.79
C THR A 50 13.95 -2.64 -7.57
N ALA A 51 15.17 -3.17 -7.41
CA ALA A 51 15.35 -4.59 -7.07
C ALA A 51 14.74 -4.92 -5.70
N ASP A 52 14.95 -4.05 -4.71
CA ASP A 52 14.33 -4.20 -3.39
C ASP A 52 12.80 -4.19 -3.47
N LEU A 53 12.25 -3.28 -4.28
CA LEU A 53 10.81 -3.17 -4.46
C LEU A 53 10.22 -4.41 -5.13
N LYS A 54 10.93 -5.00 -6.10
CA LYS A 54 10.49 -6.24 -6.71
C LYS A 54 10.40 -7.38 -5.70
N ARG A 55 11.41 -7.50 -4.83
CA ARG A 55 11.40 -8.52 -3.77
C ARG A 55 10.29 -8.26 -2.76
N MET A 56 10.12 -7.02 -2.36
CA MET A 56 9.06 -6.61 -1.45
C MET A 56 7.69 -6.99 -2.00
N LEU A 57 7.43 -6.66 -3.25
CA LEU A 57 6.16 -6.97 -3.92
C LEU A 57 5.97 -8.48 -4.04
N ALA A 58 7.03 -9.21 -4.41
CA ALA A 58 6.95 -10.67 -4.54
C ALA A 58 6.52 -11.34 -3.22
N GLY A 59 6.91 -10.79 -2.08
CA GLY A 59 6.53 -11.29 -0.76
C GLY A 59 5.19 -10.75 -0.24
N SER A 60 4.50 -9.92 -0.99
CA SER A 60 3.25 -9.31 -0.54
C SER A 60 2.05 -10.18 -0.88
N THR A 61 1.18 -10.41 0.10
CA THR A 61 -0.07 -11.16 -0.11
C THR A 61 -1.06 -10.35 -0.93
N VAL A 62 -1.09 -9.03 -0.69
CA VAL A 62 -1.89 -8.09 -1.46
C VAL A 62 -1.16 -6.74 -1.45
N ALA A 63 -1.30 -6.00 -2.52
CA ALA A 63 -0.83 -4.63 -2.62
C ALA A 63 -1.92 -3.77 -3.28
N VAL A 64 -1.97 -2.50 -2.91
CA VAL A 64 -2.94 -1.54 -3.40
C VAL A 64 -2.19 -0.28 -3.82
N SER A 65 -2.51 0.24 -5.00
CA SER A 65 -2.00 1.53 -5.44
C SER A 65 -3.14 2.48 -5.77
N LEU A 66 -2.94 3.75 -5.49
CA LEU A 66 -3.87 4.82 -5.85
C LEU A 66 -3.23 5.69 -6.92
N TRP A 67 -4.03 6.08 -7.89
CA TRP A 67 -3.59 6.82 -9.07
C TRP A 67 -4.47 8.02 -9.34
N ARG A 68 -3.82 9.13 -9.63
CA ARG A 68 -4.48 10.32 -10.15
C ARG A 68 -3.95 10.55 -11.57
N GLY A 69 -4.73 10.13 -12.58
CA GLY A 69 -4.22 10.07 -13.94
C GLY A 69 -3.03 9.11 -14.03
N LYS A 70 -1.89 9.60 -14.48
CA LYS A 70 -0.67 8.81 -14.63
C LYS A 70 0.24 8.84 -13.39
N ARG A 71 -0.16 9.53 -12.34
CA ARG A 71 0.63 9.69 -11.13
C ARG A 71 0.18 8.68 -10.07
N MET A 72 1.11 7.94 -9.49
CA MET A 72 0.83 7.12 -8.30
C MET A 72 0.83 8.03 -7.07
N VAL A 73 -0.29 8.09 -6.36
CA VAL A 73 -0.47 9.00 -5.24
C VAL A 73 -0.66 8.29 -3.89
N GLY A 74 -0.76 6.98 -3.91
CA GLY A 74 -0.86 6.20 -2.68
C GLY A 74 -0.47 4.76 -2.90
N PHE A 75 -0.06 4.10 -1.83
CA PHE A 75 0.34 2.70 -1.89
C PHE A 75 0.23 2.09 -0.49
N GLY A 76 0.00 0.81 -0.44
CA GLY A 76 0.10 0.00 0.77
C GLY A 76 0.14 -1.46 0.40
N ARG A 77 0.65 -2.27 1.28
CA ARG A 77 0.70 -3.71 1.08
C ARG A 77 0.46 -4.46 2.38
N ALA A 78 0.13 -5.72 2.28
CA ALA A 78 -0.08 -6.57 3.43
C ALA A 78 0.51 -7.95 3.20
N THR A 79 0.94 -8.56 4.30
CA THR A 79 1.36 -9.96 4.33
C THR A 79 0.44 -10.71 5.29
N SER A 80 0.15 -11.97 5.00
CA SER A 80 -0.76 -12.77 5.82
C SER A 80 -0.51 -14.26 5.62
N ASP A 81 -0.79 -15.04 6.65
CA ASP A 81 -0.88 -16.49 6.54
C ASP A 81 -2.23 -16.92 5.93
N GLY A 82 -3.14 -15.97 5.70
CA GLY A 82 -4.46 -16.24 5.14
C GLY A 82 -5.50 -16.69 6.17
N ILE A 83 -5.12 -16.86 7.42
CA ILE A 83 -5.99 -17.44 8.44
C ILE A 83 -6.01 -16.60 9.73
N HIS A 84 -4.86 -16.40 10.35
CA HIS A 84 -4.81 -15.84 11.71
C HIS A 84 -4.33 -14.41 11.78
N ARG A 85 -3.23 -14.10 11.11
CA ARG A 85 -2.54 -12.83 11.29
C ARG A 85 -2.28 -12.18 9.94
N ALA A 86 -2.39 -10.86 9.93
CA ALA A 86 -1.97 -10.05 8.80
C ALA A 86 -1.21 -8.84 9.31
N VAL A 87 -0.31 -8.32 8.48
CA VAL A 87 0.46 -7.12 8.80
C VAL A 87 0.36 -6.16 7.62
N LEU A 88 0.02 -4.92 7.90
CA LEU A 88 0.04 -3.85 6.90
C LEU A 88 1.42 -3.21 6.88
N TRP A 89 1.94 -2.97 5.69
CA TRP A 89 3.27 -2.42 5.47
C TRP A 89 3.22 -1.27 4.47
N ASP A 90 4.11 -0.29 4.68
CA ASP A 90 4.41 0.73 3.68
C ASP A 90 3.18 1.50 3.18
N VAL A 91 2.27 1.82 4.08
CA VAL A 91 1.12 2.66 3.75
C VAL A 91 1.62 4.09 3.59
N VAL A 92 1.45 4.64 2.40
CA VAL A 92 1.96 5.98 2.05
C VAL A 92 0.96 6.70 1.14
N VAL A 93 0.86 8.01 1.32
CA VAL A 93 0.07 8.89 0.47
C VAL A 93 0.94 10.10 0.12
N ALA A 94 0.82 10.58 -1.11
CA ALA A 94 1.54 11.77 -1.54
C ALA A 94 1.20 12.96 -0.62
N GLY A 95 2.23 13.67 -0.14
CA GLY A 95 2.07 14.71 0.88
C GLY A 95 1.13 15.84 0.48
N ASP A 96 1.11 16.21 -0.81
CA ASP A 96 0.22 17.25 -1.32
C ASP A 96 -1.25 16.82 -1.35
N LEU A 97 -1.54 15.54 -1.15
CA LEU A 97 -2.90 14.99 -1.13
C LEU A 97 -3.29 14.41 0.22
N GLU A 98 -2.52 14.68 1.26
CA GLU A 98 -2.88 14.27 2.62
C GLU A 98 -4.18 14.95 3.07
N CYS A 99 -4.84 14.34 4.06
CA CYS A 99 -6.11 14.83 4.62
C CYS A 99 -7.29 14.80 3.64
N ARG A 100 -7.20 14.01 2.58
CA ARG A 100 -8.28 13.81 1.60
C ARG A 100 -8.88 12.40 1.66
N GLY A 101 -8.62 11.67 2.72
CA GLY A 101 -9.16 10.32 2.91
C GLY A 101 -8.45 9.23 2.10
N LEU A 102 -7.33 9.53 1.44
CA LEU A 102 -6.63 8.55 0.61
C LEU A 102 -6.01 7.43 1.45
N GLY A 103 -5.46 7.77 2.61
CA GLY A 103 -4.92 6.77 3.53
C GLY A 103 -6.01 5.79 3.99
N TRP A 104 -7.22 6.30 4.26
CA TRP A 104 -8.36 5.48 4.60
C TRP A 104 -8.73 4.53 3.46
N ARG A 105 -8.65 5.01 2.20
CA ARG A 105 -8.92 4.16 1.04
C ARG A 105 -7.91 3.04 0.91
N VAL A 106 -6.62 3.33 1.09
CA VAL A 106 -5.56 2.32 1.02
C VAL A 106 -5.78 1.26 2.10
N VAL A 107 -5.87 1.68 3.37
CA VAL A 107 -6.03 0.76 4.48
C VAL A 107 -7.34 -0.02 4.37
N GLY A 108 -8.43 0.66 4.02
CA GLY A 108 -9.73 0.02 3.83
C GLY A 108 -9.70 -1.06 2.74
N ALA A 109 -9.03 -0.78 1.63
CA ALA A 109 -8.89 -1.76 0.56
C ALA A 109 -8.05 -2.97 0.99
N LEU A 110 -6.97 -2.75 1.74
CA LEU A 110 -6.17 -3.85 2.28
C LEU A 110 -6.97 -4.72 3.25
N LEU A 111 -7.70 -4.09 4.17
CA LEU A 111 -8.52 -4.81 5.14
C LEU A 111 -9.67 -5.58 4.49
N SER A 112 -10.19 -5.08 3.38
CA SER A 112 -11.31 -5.70 2.65
C SER A 112 -10.86 -6.76 1.67
N ALA A 113 -9.55 -6.85 1.38
CA ALA A 113 -9.03 -7.83 0.43
C ALA A 113 -9.34 -9.26 0.90
N LYS A 114 -9.67 -10.12 -0.06
CA LYS A 114 -10.07 -11.51 0.23
C LYS A 114 -9.05 -12.23 1.13
N ALA A 115 -7.77 -12.00 0.90
CA ALA A 115 -6.70 -12.68 1.65
C ALA A 115 -6.52 -12.14 3.08
N ILE A 116 -7.11 -10.98 3.41
CA ILE A 116 -6.87 -10.28 4.67
C ILE A 116 -8.13 -10.23 5.54
N ARG A 117 -9.31 -10.07 4.93
CA ARG A 117 -10.56 -9.74 5.64
C ARG A 117 -10.98 -10.73 6.72
N ASN A 118 -10.51 -11.98 6.64
CA ASN A 118 -10.85 -13.02 7.61
C ASN A 118 -9.74 -13.28 8.62
N ALA A 119 -8.66 -12.50 8.61
CA ALA A 119 -7.62 -12.62 9.62
C ALA A 119 -8.18 -12.27 11.00
N GLU A 120 -7.80 -13.02 12.01
CA GLU A 120 -8.23 -12.75 13.39
C GLU A 120 -7.70 -11.43 13.90
N ARG A 121 -6.47 -11.08 13.53
CA ARG A 121 -5.82 -9.82 13.92
C ARG A 121 -5.02 -9.26 12.77
N VAL A 122 -5.06 -7.94 12.66
CA VAL A 122 -4.24 -7.20 11.70
C VAL A 122 -3.36 -6.22 12.48
N TYR A 123 -2.08 -6.30 12.22
CA TYR A 123 -1.07 -5.47 12.88
C TYR A 123 -0.50 -4.44 11.91
N LEU A 124 -0.01 -3.35 12.46
CA LEU A 124 0.81 -2.41 11.73
C LEU A 124 1.81 -1.77 12.68
N LEU A 125 2.89 -1.26 12.11
CA LEU A 125 3.90 -0.51 12.85
C LEU A 125 3.88 0.92 12.35
N THR A 126 3.84 1.88 13.27
CA THR A 126 3.87 3.29 12.94
C THR A 126 4.72 4.04 13.95
N THR A 127 5.45 5.07 13.50
CA THR A 127 6.26 5.90 14.37
C THR A 127 5.61 7.24 14.69
N ASN A 128 4.78 7.75 13.78
CA ASN A 128 4.22 9.10 13.91
C ASN A 128 2.77 9.24 13.43
N ARG A 129 2.07 8.14 13.17
CA ARG A 129 0.69 8.16 12.67
C ARG A 129 -0.29 7.38 13.54
N SER A 130 0.05 7.16 14.82
CA SER A 130 -0.80 6.39 15.72
C SER A 130 -2.22 6.97 15.83
N GLY A 131 -2.35 8.30 15.87
CA GLY A 131 -3.66 8.95 15.93
C GLY A 131 -4.53 8.66 14.70
N PHE A 132 -3.92 8.66 13.51
CA PHE A 132 -4.60 8.31 12.27
C PHE A 132 -5.16 6.89 12.33
N TYR A 133 -4.35 5.93 12.75
CA TYR A 133 -4.77 4.53 12.83
C TYR A 133 -5.75 4.29 13.97
N GLN A 134 -5.65 5.01 15.07
CA GLN A 134 -6.62 4.93 16.15
C GLN A 134 -8.02 5.35 15.70
N GLN A 135 -8.12 6.37 14.84
CA GLN A 135 -9.40 6.79 14.27
C GLN A 135 -10.02 5.69 13.39
N MET A 136 -9.20 4.81 12.83
CA MET A 136 -9.66 3.68 12.04
C MET A 136 -10.00 2.46 12.89
N GLY A 137 -9.87 2.54 14.20
CA GLY A 137 -10.17 1.43 15.11
C GLY A 137 -8.97 0.60 15.53
N PHE A 138 -7.75 0.98 15.15
CA PHE A 138 -6.56 0.29 15.63
C PHE A 138 -6.24 0.71 17.05
N GLU A 139 -5.74 -0.23 17.84
CA GLU A 139 -5.33 0.00 19.21
C GLU A 139 -3.85 -0.32 19.37
N PRO A 140 -3.14 0.32 20.31
CA PRO A 140 -1.77 -0.09 20.62
C PRO A 140 -1.73 -1.56 20.97
N ALA A 141 -0.77 -2.28 20.39
CA ALA A 141 -0.60 -3.71 20.70
C ALA A 141 -0.09 -3.86 22.12
N SER A 142 -0.78 -4.69 22.91
CA SER A 142 -0.31 -5.06 24.24
C SER A 142 0.28 -6.47 24.23
N PRO A 143 1.30 -6.73 25.07
CA PRO A 143 1.89 -8.06 25.16
C PRO A 143 0.88 -9.12 25.60
#